data_7001b016cbaf2972170f0252eb814eb4
#
_entry.id   7001b016cbaf2972170f0252eb814eb4
#
_cell.length_a   1.000
_cell.length_b   1.000
_cell.length_c   1.000
_cell.angle_alpha   90.00
_cell.angle_beta   90.00
_cell.angle_gamma   90.00
#
_symmetry.space_group_name_H-M   'P 1'
#
loop_
_entity.id
_entity.type
_entity.pdbx_description
1 polymer ?
#
loop_
_entity_poly.entity_id
_entity_poly.type
_entity_poly.pdbx_seq_one_letter_code
_entity_poly.pdbx_strand_id
1 'polypeptide(L)'
;MTLEASQKILLVEDDGPFNAALTDSFVIAGFDVETHGDGQSALASLATALPGVIVSDIRLPRIDGHDLLEAVLARDPDLPVILMTGHGDIAMAVGALKQGAYDFIAKPFATDHLIASVRRALETRRLVLENRRLRQAAAEAEDAAPLLGQTAVMARLRETIRQVANADVDVLIEGETGTGKELVARLIHRWSRRRARSFVSVDCASLPDAIADEVLFGNRARRGRIAEADRGTLFLDEIDSMSPMLQGRLLRVAEERELPSVSGESTPVDLRIVAATKHAPHGSVAENRVRADLLYRLETVRIRIPPLRERRADIGLLFSAFLDEAARLHGVPRPPIDAAMEARFLTDDWLGNVRELRNYATQVALGLASARSQPSVELGLSDQMDHFEANILRATLERYEGDISEVAQALKLPRRSLYARLQRHGINPSAYRK
;
A
#
# COMPACT_ATOMS: atom_id res chain seq x y z
N MET A 1 -21.89 -5.61 -3.85
CA MET A 1 -22.79 -4.66 -4.53
C MET A 1 -22.71 -4.92 -6.02
N THR A 2 -23.79 -5.36 -6.64
CA THR A 2 -23.88 -5.68 -8.07
C THR A 2 -23.83 -4.37 -8.89
N LEU A 3 -23.29 -4.43 -10.12
CA LEU A 3 -23.23 -3.32 -11.08
C LEU A 3 -24.60 -2.65 -11.35
N GLU A 4 -25.69 -3.36 -11.12
CA GLU A 4 -27.08 -2.88 -11.26
C GLU A 4 -27.46 -1.78 -10.25
N ALA A 5 -26.94 -1.82 -9.01
CA ALA A 5 -27.24 -0.80 -8.01
C ALA A 5 -26.59 0.58 -8.35
N SER A 6 -25.60 0.61 -9.22
CA SER A 6 -24.91 1.85 -9.61
C SER A 6 -25.66 2.70 -10.65
N GLN A 7 -26.74 2.20 -11.21
CA GLN A 7 -27.57 2.91 -12.21
C GLN A 7 -28.93 3.36 -11.66
N LYS A 8 -29.20 3.11 -10.38
CA LYS A 8 -30.46 3.46 -9.74
C LYS A 8 -30.45 4.93 -9.29
N ILE A 9 -31.51 5.64 -9.63
CA ILE A 9 -31.77 7.01 -9.18
C ILE A 9 -32.67 6.96 -7.95
N LEU A 10 -32.33 7.70 -6.90
CA LEU A 10 -33.24 7.99 -5.80
C LEU A 10 -33.79 9.40 -6.01
N LEU A 11 -35.06 9.51 -6.35
CA LEU A 11 -35.75 10.79 -6.53
C LEU A 11 -36.53 11.16 -5.26
N VAL A 12 -36.28 12.37 -4.74
CA VAL A 12 -36.98 12.90 -3.54
C VAL A 12 -37.67 14.21 -3.90
N GLU A 13 -39.02 14.18 -3.94
CA GLU A 13 -39.83 15.29 -4.36
C GLU A 13 -41.23 15.15 -3.71
N ASP A 14 -41.71 16.16 -3.03
CA ASP A 14 -42.99 16.14 -2.30
C ASP A 14 -44.18 16.48 -3.16
N ASP A 15 -43.99 17.18 -4.29
CA ASP A 15 -45.05 17.43 -5.27
C ASP A 15 -45.33 16.14 -6.07
N GLY A 16 -46.38 15.43 -5.72
CA GLY A 16 -46.71 14.12 -6.34
C GLY A 16 -46.86 14.16 -7.86
N PRO A 17 -47.60 15.10 -8.48
CA PRO A 17 -47.66 15.27 -9.92
C PRO A 17 -46.28 15.50 -10.57
N PHE A 18 -45.44 16.32 -9.97
CA PHE A 18 -44.13 16.63 -10.50
C PHE A 18 -43.18 15.44 -10.33
N ASN A 19 -43.24 14.76 -9.18
CA ASN A 19 -42.49 13.51 -8.93
C ASN A 19 -42.82 12.46 -9.98
N ALA A 20 -44.12 12.22 -10.27
CA ALA A 20 -44.55 11.25 -11.29
C ALA A 20 -44.03 11.64 -12.69
N ALA A 21 -44.13 12.91 -13.09
CA ALA A 21 -43.64 13.38 -14.38
C ALA A 21 -42.10 13.21 -14.54
N LEU A 22 -41.34 13.48 -13.48
CA LEU A 22 -39.89 13.24 -13.48
C LEU A 22 -39.54 11.74 -13.54
N THR A 23 -40.29 10.92 -12.78
CA THR A 23 -40.13 9.47 -12.80
C THR A 23 -40.34 8.91 -14.20
N ASP A 24 -41.44 9.29 -14.87
CA ASP A 24 -41.73 8.86 -16.24
C ASP A 24 -40.59 9.27 -17.19
N SER A 25 -40.09 10.49 -17.04
CA SER A 25 -38.99 11.00 -17.86
C SER A 25 -37.68 10.21 -17.67
N PHE A 26 -37.36 9.86 -16.43
CA PHE A 26 -36.17 9.04 -16.14
C PHE A 26 -36.34 7.61 -16.64
N VAL A 27 -37.52 7.00 -16.48
CA VAL A 27 -37.81 5.65 -16.98
C VAL A 27 -37.71 5.62 -18.52
N ILE A 28 -38.26 6.63 -19.22
CA ILE A 28 -38.13 6.77 -20.67
C ILE A 28 -36.66 6.92 -21.09
N ALA A 29 -35.85 7.62 -20.27
CA ALA A 29 -34.42 7.76 -20.51
C ALA A 29 -33.59 6.51 -20.17
N GLY A 30 -34.26 5.43 -19.65
CA GLY A 30 -33.67 4.10 -19.40
C GLY A 30 -33.08 3.94 -18.00
N PHE A 31 -33.48 4.77 -17.02
CA PHE A 31 -33.02 4.65 -15.64
C PHE A 31 -33.99 3.85 -14.77
N ASP A 32 -33.45 3.18 -13.76
CA ASP A 32 -34.22 2.61 -12.65
C ASP A 32 -34.39 3.70 -11.57
N VAL A 33 -35.66 3.94 -11.15
CA VAL A 33 -35.98 5.08 -10.26
C VAL A 33 -36.72 4.56 -9.03
N GLU A 34 -36.20 4.92 -7.86
CA GLU A 34 -36.90 4.81 -6.59
C GLU A 34 -37.35 6.19 -6.15
N THR A 35 -38.61 6.35 -5.72
CA THR A 35 -39.17 7.66 -5.40
C THR A 35 -39.58 7.77 -3.95
N HIS A 36 -39.35 8.93 -3.36
CA HIS A 36 -39.78 9.30 -2.01
C HIS A 36 -40.39 10.68 -2.00
N GLY A 37 -41.42 10.89 -1.16
CA GLY A 37 -42.06 12.15 -0.98
C GLY A 37 -41.46 13.04 0.15
N ASP A 38 -40.43 12.56 0.84
CA ASP A 38 -39.78 13.27 1.95
C ASP A 38 -38.37 12.74 2.24
N GLY A 39 -37.54 13.60 2.84
CA GLY A 39 -36.13 13.26 3.13
C GLY A 39 -35.99 12.14 4.17
N GLN A 40 -36.92 11.95 5.10
CA GLN A 40 -36.84 10.92 6.12
C GLN A 40 -37.00 9.51 5.53
N SER A 41 -37.99 9.35 4.65
CA SER A 41 -38.21 8.06 3.94
C SER A 41 -37.04 7.75 3.01
N ALA A 42 -36.45 8.75 2.34
CA ALA A 42 -35.26 8.62 1.54
C ALA A 42 -34.06 8.14 2.37
N LEU A 43 -33.79 8.74 3.53
CA LEU A 43 -32.70 8.30 4.43
C LEU A 43 -32.90 6.87 4.96
N ALA A 44 -34.15 6.47 5.22
CA ALA A 44 -34.45 5.11 5.64
C ALA A 44 -34.15 4.08 4.54
N SER A 45 -34.45 4.40 3.26
CA SER A 45 -34.12 3.54 2.11
C SER A 45 -32.58 3.39 1.93
N LEU A 46 -31.81 4.44 2.15
CA LEU A 46 -30.36 4.40 2.09
C LEU A 46 -29.72 3.43 3.12
N ALA A 47 -30.47 3.02 4.15
CA ALA A 47 -29.99 2.03 5.11
C ALA A 47 -29.86 0.64 4.50
N THR A 48 -30.65 0.31 3.48
CA THR A 48 -30.69 -1.01 2.84
C THR A 48 -29.83 -1.09 1.60
N ALA A 49 -29.82 -0.05 0.77
CA ALA A 49 -28.99 -0.02 -0.46
C ALA A 49 -28.64 1.45 -0.82
N LEU A 50 -27.43 1.65 -1.33
CA LEU A 50 -27.00 2.94 -1.84
C LEU A 50 -27.32 3.03 -3.34
N PRO A 51 -28.00 4.12 -3.80
CA PRO A 51 -28.28 4.36 -5.22
C PRO A 51 -27.00 4.79 -5.96
N GLY A 52 -27.13 4.95 -7.28
CA GLY A 52 -26.09 5.53 -8.11
C GLY A 52 -26.00 7.05 -7.98
N VAL A 53 -27.16 7.71 -7.83
CA VAL A 53 -27.29 9.17 -7.67
C VAL A 53 -28.57 9.48 -6.91
N ILE A 54 -28.55 10.59 -6.16
CA ILE A 54 -29.73 11.16 -5.51
C ILE A 54 -30.10 12.45 -6.23
N VAL A 55 -31.39 12.59 -6.57
CA VAL A 55 -31.98 13.82 -7.09
C VAL A 55 -33.03 14.28 -6.08
N SER A 56 -32.84 15.42 -5.46
CA SER A 56 -33.71 15.88 -4.36
C SER A 56 -34.14 17.32 -4.55
N ASP A 57 -35.40 17.61 -4.24
CA ASP A 57 -35.78 19.00 -3.97
C ASP A 57 -35.09 19.50 -2.70
N ILE A 58 -34.79 20.79 -2.66
CA ILE A 58 -34.29 21.47 -1.44
C ILE A 58 -35.42 21.60 -0.41
N ARG A 59 -36.61 21.95 -0.86
CA ARG A 59 -37.73 22.18 0.05
C ARG A 59 -38.56 20.92 0.23
N LEU A 60 -38.18 20.09 1.18
CA LEU A 60 -38.88 18.87 1.53
C LEU A 60 -39.52 18.99 2.93
N PRO A 61 -40.61 18.29 3.18
CA PRO A 61 -41.20 18.20 4.51
C PRO A 61 -40.30 17.38 5.44
N ARG A 62 -40.23 17.74 6.72
CA ARG A 62 -39.51 17.08 7.81
C ARG A 62 -38.00 17.24 7.78
N ILE A 63 -37.33 16.72 6.77
CA ILE A 63 -35.90 16.84 6.56
C ILE A 63 -35.72 17.51 5.20
N ASP A 64 -35.10 18.67 5.16
CA ASP A 64 -34.87 19.40 3.93
C ASP A 64 -33.72 18.77 3.07
N GLY A 65 -33.58 19.26 1.83
CA GLY A 65 -32.57 18.74 0.91
C GLY A 65 -31.13 19.00 1.35
N HIS A 66 -30.89 20.02 2.19
CA HIS A 66 -29.56 20.28 2.77
C HIS A 66 -29.20 19.29 3.87
N ASP A 67 -30.14 19.04 4.79
CA ASP A 67 -29.93 18.04 5.85
C ASP A 67 -29.77 16.62 5.24
N LEU A 68 -30.54 16.35 4.17
CA LEU A 68 -30.40 15.11 3.41
C LEU A 68 -28.99 15.01 2.79
N LEU A 69 -28.49 16.07 2.16
CA LEU A 69 -27.13 16.12 1.58
C LEU A 69 -26.07 15.83 2.65
N GLU A 70 -26.14 16.50 3.81
CA GLU A 70 -25.19 16.32 4.90
C GLU A 70 -25.19 14.86 5.40
N ALA A 71 -26.37 14.30 5.64
CA ALA A 71 -26.52 12.91 6.08
C ALA A 71 -25.99 11.88 5.05
N VAL A 72 -26.19 12.15 3.76
CA VAL A 72 -25.68 11.32 2.66
C VAL A 72 -24.15 11.38 2.60
N LEU A 73 -23.55 12.58 2.61
CA LEU A 73 -22.12 12.76 2.53
C LEU A 73 -21.37 12.22 3.76
N ALA A 74 -21.99 12.29 4.93
CA ALA A 74 -21.46 11.65 6.14
C ALA A 74 -21.36 10.13 6.01
N ARG A 75 -22.23 9.51 5.20
CA ARG A 75 -22.28 8.07 4.99
C ARG A 75 -21.40 7.60 3.82
N ASP A 76 -21.48 8.30 2.69
CA ASP A 76 -20.64 8.07 1.50
C ASP A 76 -20.30 9.40 0.83
N PRO A 77 -19.10 9.96 1.07
CA PRO A 77 -18.68 11.25 0.52
C PRO A 77 -18.65 11.32 -1.01
N ASP A 78 -18.64 10.16 -1.68
CA ASP A 78 -18.56 10.07 -3.14
C ASP A 78 -19.93 9.76 -3.77
N LEU A 79 -21.04 9.70 -3.00
CA LEU A 79 -22.37 9.53 -3.55
C LEU A 79 -22.88 10.86 -4.11
N PRO A 80 -23.09 10.99 -5.43
CA PRO A 80 -23.50 12.25 -6.03
C PRO A 80 -24.93 12.60 -5.64
N VAL A 81 -25.13 13.84 -5.19
CA VAL A 81 -26.43 14.43 -4.88
C VAL A 81 -26.65 15.64 -5.78
N ILE A 82 -27.72 15.64 -6.56
CA ILE A 82 -28.18 16.75 -7.41
C ILE A 82 -29.37 17.39 -6.70
N LEU A 83 -29.29 18.69 -6.43
CA LEU A 83 -30.35 19.42 -5.77
C LEU A 83 -31.19 20.20 -6.78
N MET A 84 -32.53 20.12 -6.66
CA MET A 84 -33.47 20.92 -7.42
C MET A 84 -33.93 22.10 -6.54
N THR A 85 -33.94 23.33 -7.07
CA THR A 85 -34.22 24.55 -6.32
C THR A 85 -35.26 25.43 -7.01
N GLY A 86 -36.14 26.05 -6.25
CA GLY A 86 -37.10 27.04 -6.74
C GLY A 86 -36.48 28.42 -7.00
N HIS A 87 -37.24 29.32 -7.55
CA HIS A 87 -36.85 30.72 -7.82
C HIS A 87 -36.39 31.43 -6.54
N GLY A 88 -35.19 31.99 -6.53
CA GLY A 88 -34.68 32.85 -5.45
C GLY A 88 -33.57 32.25 -4.57
N ASP A 89 -33.28 30.95 -4.68
CA ASP A 89 -32.37 30.22 -3.77
C ASP A 89 -30.94 30.07 -4.28
N ILE A 90 -30.45 30.97 -5.16
CA ILE A 90 -29.10 30.90 -5.75
C ILE A 90 -28.00 30.89 -4.65
N ALA A 91 -28.20 31.66 -3.58
CA ALA A 91 -27.25 31.68 -2.47
C ALA A 91 -27.18 30.34 -1.74
N MET A 92 -28.30 29.65 -1.56
CA MET A 92 -28.37 28.31 -0.98
C MET A 92 -27.78 27.26 -1.92
N ALA A 93 -28.02 27.36 -3.22
CA ALA A 93 -27.44 26.48 -4.24
C ALA A 93 -25.89 26.53 -4.26
N VAL A 94 -25.32 27.74 -4.19
CA VAL A 94 -23.87 27.95 -4.06
C VAL A 94 -23.34 27.39 -2.74
N GLY A 95 -24.11 27.52 -1.66
CA GLY A 95 -23.81 26.90 -0.36
C GLY A 95 -23.73 25.39 -0.45
N ALA A 96 -24.71 24.76 -1.11
CA ALA A 96 -24.78 23.31 -1.29
C ALA A 96 -23.58 22.74 -2.09
N LEU A 97 -23.15 23.43 -3.17
CA LEU A 97 -21.95 23.03 -3.91
C LEU A 97 -20.69 23.10 -3.04
N LYS A 98 -20.56 24.12 -2.18
CA LYS A 98 -19.44 24.22 -1.22
C LYS A 98 -19.47 23.12 -0.15
N GLN A 99 -20.66 22.61 0.16
CA GLN A 99 -20.86 21.51 1.10
C GLN A 99 -20.68 20.14 0.46
N GLY A 100 -20.53 20.05 -0.87
CA GLY A 100 -20.24 18.80 -1.57
C GLY A 100 -21.38 18.26 -2.45
N ALA A 101 -22.43 19.02 -2.72
CA ALA A 101 -23.42 18.63 -3.73
C ALA A 101 -22.73 18.48 -5.09
N TYR A 102 -23.13 17.47 -5.87
CA TYR A 102 -22.58 17.22 -7.19
C TYR A 102 -22.98 18.29 -8.20
N ASP A 103 -24.26 18.69 -8.18
CA ASP A 103 -24.82 19.70 -9.07
C ASP A 103 -26.08 20.32 -8.44
N PHE A 104 -26.55 21.43 -8.98
CA PHE A 104 -27.85 21.98 -8.66
C PHE A 104 -28.60 22.44 -9.92
N ILE A 105 -29.90 22.34 -9.94
CA ILE A 105 -30.77 22.70 -11.06
C ILE A 105 -31.91 23.56 -10.63
N ALA A 106 -31.97 24.78 -11.17
CA ALA A 106 -33.04 25.73 -10.82
C ALA A 106 -34.34 25.42 -11.56
N LYS A 107 -35.46 25.31 -10.83
CA LYS A 107 -36.83 25.20 -11.38
C LYS A 107 -37.30 26.57 -11.89
N PRO A 108 -37.95 26.69 -13.10
CA PRO A 108 -38.23 25.61 -14.05
C PRO A 108 -37.03 25.27 -14.91
N PHE A 109 -36.83 23.98 -15.21
CA PHE A 109 -35.74 23.48 -16.03
C PHE A 109 -36.22 22.58 -17.17
N ALA A 110 -35.43 22.46 -18.20
CA ALA A 110 -35.65 21.46 -19.24
C ALA A 110 -35.25 20.07 -18.70
N THR A 111 -36.10 19.07 -18.86
CA THR A 111 -35.90 17.70 -18.39
C THR A 111 -34.60 17.10 -18.93
N ASP A 112 -34.25 17.41 -20.19
CA ASP A 112 -33.00 16.97 -20.82
C ASP A 112 -31.76 17.47 -20.07
N HIS A 113 -31.82 18.65 -19.45
CA HIS A 113 -30.70 19.18 -18.65
C HIS A 113 -30.50 18.36 -17.39
N LEU A 114 -31.59 18.01 -16.66
CA LEU A 114 -31.55 17.16 -15.48
C LEU A 114 -31.03 15.75 -15.85
N ILE A 115 -31.54 15.15 -16.93
CA ILE A 115 -31.09 13.84 -17.43
C ILE A 115 -29.59 13.85 -17.77
N ALA A 116 -29.09 14.93 -18.40
CA ALA A 116 -27.69 15.06 -18.73
C ALA A 116 -26.82 15.15 -17.46
N SER A 117 -27.26 15.88 -16.42
CA SER A 117 -26.56 15.96 -15.14
C SER A 117 -26.55 14.61 -14.42
N VAL A 118 -27.67 13.90 -14.39
CA VAL A 118 -27.77 12.54 -13.83
C VAL A 118 -26.84 11.56 -14.52
N ARG A 119 -26.77 11.58 -15.85
CA ARG A 119 -25.84 10.72 -16.61
C ARG A 119 -24.38 10.96 -16.25
N ARG A 120 -23.95 12.22 -16.14
CA ARG A 120 -22.59 12.58 -15.71
C ARG A 120 -22.32 12.15 -14.27
N ALA A 121 -23.28 12.32 -13.37
CA ALA A 121 -23.17 11.90 -11.98
C ALA A 121 -23.03 10.38 -11.85
N LEU A 122 -23.83 9.61 -12.57
CA LEU A 122 -23.75 8.14 -12.60
C LEU A 122 -22.43 7.65 -13.17
N GLU A 123 -21.90 8.27 -14.24
CA GLU A 123 -20.61 7.92 -14.81
C GLU A 123 -19.46 8.20 -13.83
N THR A 124 -19.48 9.36 -13.18
CA THR A 124 -18.52 9.70 -12.12
C THR A 124 -18.58 8.68 -10.98
N ARG A 125 -19.78 8.33 -10.53
CA ARG A 125 -19.99 7.33 -9.47
C ARG A 125 -19.47 5.95 -9.89
N ARG A 126 -19.74 5.53 -11.12
CA ARG A 126 -19.24 4.27 -11.69
C ARG A 126 -17.72 4.20 -11.63
N LEU A 127 -17.02 5.25 -12.07
CA LEU A 127 -15.58 5.33 -12.07
C LEU A 127 -15.00 5.29 -10.64
N VAL A 128 -15.64 5.97 -9.69
CA VAL A 128 -15.22 5.94 -8.28
C VAL A 128 -15.38 4.53 -7.70
N LEU A 129 -16.51 3.88 -7.92
CA LEU A 129 -16.76 2.51 -7.44
C LEU A 129 -15.83 1.49 -8.08
N GLU A 130 -15.54 1.61 -9.39
CA GLU A 130 -14.59 0.75 -10.09
C GLU A 130 -13.17 0.94 -9.54
N ASN A 131 -12.75 2.19 -9.31
CA ASN A 131 -11.45 2.49 -8.69
C ASN A 131 -11.34 1.91 -7.27
N ARG A 132 -12.41 2.03 -6.44
CA ARG A 132 -12.48 1.40 -5.11
C ARG A 132 -12.37 -0.12 -5.23
N ARG A 133 -13.11 -0.73 -6.17
CA ARG A 133 -13.07 -2.17 -6.41
C ARG A 133 -11.69 -2.65 -6.87
N LEU A 134 -11.07 -1.95 -7.81
CA LEU A 134 -9.72 -2.29 -8.29
C LEU A 134 -8.68 -2.16 -7.18
N ARG A 135 -8.76 -1.10 -6.36
CA ARG A 135 -7.89 -0.94 -5.19
C ARG A 135 -8.12 -2.06 -4.16
N GLN A 136 -9.36 -2.44 -3.91
CA GLN A 136 -9.68 -3.53 -3.00
C GLN A 136 -9.20 -4.87 -3.54
N ALA A 137 -9.41 -5.17 -4.83
CA ALA A 137 -8.91 -6.38 -5.46
C ALA A 137 -7.36 -6.44 -5.47
N ALA A 138 -6.69 -5.31 -5.72
CA ALA A 138 -5.23 -5.22 -5.61
C ALA A 138 -4.77 -5.48 -4.16
N ALA A 139 -5.44 -4.89 -3.18
CA ALA A 139 -5.14 -5.11 -1.76
C ALA A 139 -5.40 -6.58 -1.35
N GLU A 140 -6.48 -7.20 -1.81
CA GLU A 140 -6.79 -8.62 -1.56
C GLU A 140 -5.77 -9.56 -2.23
N ALA A 141 -5.30 -9.23 -3.43
CA ALA A 141 -4.24 -9.98 -4.12
C ALA A 141 -2.89 -9.85 -3.40
N GLU A 142 -2.53 -8.66 -2.92
CA GLU A 142 -1.37 -8.43 -2.05
C GLU A 142 -1.56 -9.07 -0.66
N ASP A 143 -2.77 -9.08 -0.14
CA ASP A 143 -3.15 -9.73 1.12
C ASP A 143 -3.02 -11.26 1.07
N ALA A 144 -3.15 -11.86 -0.09
CA ALA A 144 -2.93 -13.29 -0.32
C ALA A 144 -1.44 -13.65 -0.42
N ALA A 145 -0.52 -12.67 -0.53
CA ALA A 145 0.91 -12.94 -0.61
C ALA A 145 1.46 -13.30 0.78
N PRO A 146 1.72 -14.59 1.06
CA PRO A 146 2.34 -14.97 2.33
C PRO A 146 3.77 -14.44 2.38
N LEU A 147 4.25 -14.11 3.59
CA LEU A 147 5.67 -13.84 3.80
C LEU A 147 6.44 -15.15 3.62
N LEU A 148 6.80 -15.45 2.37
CA LEU A 148 7.45 -16.69 1.99
C LEU A 148 8.87 -16.76 2.56
N GLY A 149 9.30 -17.97 2.92
CA GLY A 149 10.61 -18.29 3.44
C GLY A 149 10.55 -19.40 4.47
N GLN A 150 11.47 -20.35 4.42
CA GLN A 150 11.56 -21.50 5.32
C GLN A 150 12.77 -21.44 6.25
N THR A 151 13.66 -20.48 6.04
CA THR A 151 14.83 -20.28 6.90
C THR A 151 14.42 -19.90 8.32
N ALA A 152 15.24 -20.27 9.31
CA ALA A 152 15.00 -19.96 10.70
C ALA A 152 14.87 -18.44 10.96
N VAL A 153 15.61 -17.62 10.19
CA VAL A 153 15.54 -16.16 10.29
C VAL A 153 14.17 -15.63 9.84
N MET A 154 13.59 -16.21 8.78
CA MET A 154 12.24 -15.85 8.33
C MET A 154 11.13 -16.35 9.25
N ALA A 155 11.33 -17.50 9.89
CA ALA A 155 10.41 -18.00 10.91
C ALA A 155 10.38 -17.06 12.14
N ARG A 156 11.54 -16.62 12.62
CA ARG A 156 11.66 -15.62 13.69
C ARG A 156 11.03 -14.29 13.30
N LEU A 157 11.28 -13.82 12.08
CA LEU A 157 10.69 -12.57 11.58
C LEU A 157 9.15 -12.63 11.62
N ARG A 158 8.54 -13.73 11.15
CA ARG A 158 7.07 -13.91 11.21
C ARG A 158 6.54 -13.88 12.63
N GLU A 159 7.23 -14.52 13.56
CA GLU A 159 6.84 -14.50 14.97
C GLU A 159 6.93 -13.10 15.57
N THR A 160 8.04 -12.38 15.31
CA THR A 160 8.20 -10.98 15.73
C THR A 160 7.08 -10.09 15.17
N ILE A 161 6.73 -10.25 13.89
CA ILE A 161 5.63 -9.49 13.26
C ILE A 161 4.30 -9.75 14.00
N ARG A 162 3.99 -11.02 14.35
CA ARG A 162 2.76 -11.35 15.09
C ARG A 162 2.72 -10.71 16.47
N GLN A 163 3.82 -10.78 17.21
CA GLN A 163 3.92 -10.18 18.55
C GLN A 163 3.76 -8.67 18.48
N VAL A 164 4.46 -8.02 17.57
CA VAL A 164 4.41 -6.57 17.37
C VAL A 164 3.04 -6.12 16.87
N ALA A 165 2.37 -6.90 16.01
CA ALA A 165 1.04 -6.58 15.52
C ALA A 165 0.04 -6.39 16.67
N ASN A 166 0.12 -7.22 17.71
CA ASN A 166 -0.76 -7.17 18.88
C ASN A 166 -0.43 -6.02 19.86
N ALA A 167 0.79 -5.49 19.83
CA ALA A 167 1.27 -4.51 20.82
C ALA A 167 0.78 -3.08 20.58
N ASP A 168 0.22 -2.78 19.40
CA ASP A 168 -0.26 -1.43 18.99
C ASP A 168 0.74 -0.29 19.26
N VAL A 169 2.03 -0.55 19.03
CA VAL A 169 3.15 0.39 19.17
C VAL A 169 3.67 0.83 17.81
N ASP A 170 4.36 1.97 17.77
CA ASP A 170 5.06 2.42 16.56
C ASP A 170 6.22 1.47 16.22
N VAL A 171 6.50 1.30 14.94
CA VAL A 171 7.45 0.29 14.45
C VAL A 171 8.39 0.89 13.41
N LEU A 172 9.68 0.65 13.55
CA LEU A 172 10.68 0.95 12.53
C LEU A 172 11.09 -0.35 11.81
N ILE A 173 10.88 -0.39 10.50
CA ILE A 173 11.29 -1.49 9.63
C ILE A 173 12.59 -1.10 8.92
N GLU A 174 13.62 -1.91 9.11
CA GLU A 174 14.91 -1.75 8.44
C GLU A 174 15.09 -2.86 7.40
N GLY A 175 15.57 -2.49 6.23
CA GLY A 175 15.91 -3.46 5.19
C GLY A 175 16.27 -2.79 3.87
N GLU A 176 17.10 -3.46 3.11
CA GLU A 176 17.51 -3.02 1.79
C GLU A 176 16.33 -2.85 0.82
N THR A 177 16.57 -2.13 -0.27
CA THR A 177 15.56 -2.00 -1.33
C THR A 177 15.15 -3.36 -1.87
N GLY A 178 13.84 -3.57 -2.03
CA GLY A 178 13.31 -4.83 -2.57
C GLY A 178 13.23 -6.01 -1.60
N THR A 179 13.52 -5.84 -0.29
CA THR A 179 13.43 -6.92 0.71
C THR A 179 11.99 -7.26 1.13
N GLY A 180 11.02 -6.36 0.86
CA GLY A 180 9.60 -6.55 1.20
C GLY A 180 9.13 -5.75 2.41
N LYS A 181 9.68 -4.56 2.67
CA LYS A 181 9.31 -3.69 3.80
C LYS A 181 7.82 -3.37 3.83
N GLU A 182 7.24 -3.03 2.69
CA GLU A 182 5.81 -2.73 2.58
C GLU A 182 4.94 -3.96 2.92
N LEU A 183 5.31 -5.15 2.44
CA LEU A 183 4.61 -6.39 2.79
C LEU A 183 4.63 -6.63 4.31
N VAL A 184 5.76 -6.41 4.97
CA VAL A 184 5.86 -6.53 6.44
C VAL A 184 4.97 -5.50 7.13
N ALA A 185 4.95 -4.24 6.68
CA ALA A 185 4.07 -3.21 7.23
C ALA A 185 2.58 -3.57 7.09
N ARG A 186 2.16 -4.07 5.93
CA ARG A 186 0.80 -4.57 5.68
C ARG A 186 0.45 -5.75 6.59
N LEU A 187 1.37 -6.70 6.81
CA LEU A 187 1.16 -7.82 7.72
C LEU A 187 1.03 -7.37 9.19
N ILE A 188 1.82 -6.39 9.62
CA ILE A 188 1.69 -5.79 10.95
C ILE A 188 0.30 -5.17 11.13
N HIS A 189 -0.19 -4.41 10.15
CA HIS A 189 -1.54 -3.84 10.18
C HIS A 189 -2.61 -4.92 10.20
N ARG A 190 -2.55 -5.88 9.27
CA ARG A 190 -3.54 -6.95 9.09
C ARG A 190 -3.71 -7.85 10.32
N TRP A 191 -2.62 -8.15 11.01
CA TRP A 191 -2.65 -8.98 12.22
C TRP A 191 -2.91 -8.17 13.49
N SER A 192 -3.09 -6.84 13.38
CA SER A 192 -3.35 -5.95 14.50
C SER A 192 -4.85 -5.81 14.81
N ARG A 193 -5.14 -5.13 15.93
CA ARG A 193 -6.50 -4.73 16.30
C ARG A 193 -7.08 -3.69 15.34
N ARG A 194 -6.22 -2.98 14.57
CA ARG A 194 -6.60 -1.95 13.59
C ARG A 194 -6.88 -2.50 12.19
N ARG A 195 -6.91 -3.82 11.99
CA ARG A 195 -7.08 -4.49 10.69
C ARG A 195 -8.31 -4.07 9.87
N ALA A 196 -9.38 -3.63 10.55
CA ALA A 196 -10.62 -3.17 9.92
C ALA A 196 -10.61 -1.64 9.65
N ARG A 197 -9.51 -0.95 9.97
CA ARG A 197 -9.32 0.47 9.77
C ARG A 197 -8.44 0.75 8.56
N SER A 198 -8.25 2.04 8.22
CA SER A 198 -7.43 2.45 7.08
C SER A 198 -5.96 2.05 7.26
N PHE A 199 -5.35 1.57 6.18
CA PHE A 199 -3.91 1.48 6.01
C PHE A 199 -3.51 2.51 4.96
N VAL A 200 -2.87 3.58 5.40
CA VAL A 200 -2.45 4.69 4.53
C VAL A 200 -0.95 4.57 4.29
N SER A 201 -0.57 4.31 3.05
CA SER A 201 0.84 4.22 2.63
C SER A 201 1.28 5.51 1.96
N VAL A 202 2.46 5.98 2.35
CA VAL A 202 3.13 7.15 1.77
C VAL A 202 4.56 6.76 1.42
N ASP A 203 4.90 6.86 0.14
CA ASP A 203 6.28 6.75 -0.34
C ASP A 203 6.94 8.13 -0.26
N CYS A 204 7.80 8.31 0.75
CA CYS A 204 8.46 9.59 1.03
C CYS A 204 9.49 9.97 -0.05
N ALA A 205 10.02 8.99 -0.80
CA ALA A 205 10.99 9.26 -1.87
C ALA A 205 10.32 9.80 -3.14
N SER A 206 9.04 9.48 -3.35
CA SER A 206 8.27 9.93 -4.52
C SER A 206 7.60 11.30 -4.32
N LEU A 207 7.64 11.87 -3.09
CA LEU A 207 6.99 13.12 -2.77
C LEU A 207 7.94 14.31 -3.01
N PRO A 208 7.65 15.20 -4.00
CA PRO A 208 8.38 16.46 -4.15
C PRO A 208 8.20 17.34 -2.91
N ASP A 209 9.29 17.93 -2.39
CA ASP A 209 9.28 18.77 -1.18
C ASP A 209 8.21 19.89 -1.26
N ALA A 210 7.98 20.45 -2.44
CA ALA A 210 7.02 21.54 -2.65
C ALA A 210 5.57 21.18 -2.30
N ILE A 211 5.17 19.90 -2.38
CA ILE A 211 3.80 19.43 -2.12
C ILE A 211 3.73 18.44 -0.96
N ALA A 212 4.87 17.96 -0.48
CA ALA A 212 4.93 16.91 0.54
C ALA A 212 4.24 17.34 1.85
N ASP A 213 4.36 18.59 2.22
CA ASP A 213 3.72 19.16 3.39
C ASP A 213 2.20 19.12 3.26
N GLU A 214 1.65 19.56 2.13
CA GLU A 214 0.22 19.55 1.85
C GLU A 214 -0.34 18.12 1.74
N VAL A 215 0.41 17.20 1.12
CA VAL A 215 0.00 15.80 1.00
C VAL A 215 -0.05 15.12 2.37
N LEU A 216 0.94 15.34 3.23
CA LEU A 216 1.01 14.68 4.54
C LEU A 216 0.05 15.30 5.55
N PHE A 217 0.08 16.62 5.71
CA PHE A 217 -0.65 17.32 6.77
C PHE A 217 -1.98 17.93 6.31
N GLY A 218 -2.17 18.07 4.98
CA GLY A 218 -3.36 18.68 4.40
C GLY A 218 -3.33 20.20 4.36
N ASN A 219 -4.39 20.77 3.82
CA ASN A 219 -4.65 22.20 3.77
C ASN A 219 -6.13 22.50 4.08
N ARG A 220 -6.57 23.77 3.93
CA ARG A 220 -7.97 24.18 4.18
C ARG A 220 -8.98 23.48 3.26
N ALA A 221 -8.57 23.01 2.10
CA ALA A 221 -9.45 22.43 1.08
C ALA A 221 -9.36 20.88 1.06
N ARG A 222 -8.28 20.28 1.58
CA ARG A 222 -8.04 18.84 1.45
C ARG A 222 -7.45 18.25 2.73
N ARG A 223 -8.00 17.13 3.17
CA ARG A 223 -7.45 16.32 4.26
C ARG A 223 -6.10 15.74 3.84
N GLY A 224 -5.11 15.78 4.76
CA GLY A 224 -3.81 15.14 4.56
C GLY A 224 -3.83 13.64 4.84
N ARG A 225 -2.79 12.93 4.38
CA ARG A 225 -2.62 11.49 4.58
C ARG A 225 -2.61 11.07 6.05
N ILE A 226 -2.08 11.91 6.94
CA ILE A 226 -2.08 11.64 8.38
C ILE A 226 -3.53 11.62 8.92
N ALA A 227 -4.36 12.59 8.51
CA ALA A 227 -5.77 12.62 8.88
C ALA A 227 -6.60 11.46 8.28
N GLU A 228 -6.23 10.97 7.08
CA GLU A 228 -6.82 9.77 6.46
C GLU A 228 -6.49 8.49 7.24
N ALA A 229 -5.33 8.47 7.94
CA ALA A 229 -4.88 7.35 8.76
C ALA A 229 -5.47 7.33 10.17
N ASP A 230 -6.31 8.30 10.53
CA ASP A 230 -6.93 8.36 11.87
C ASP A 230 -7.63 7.05 12.23
N ARG A 231 -7.39 6.57 13.46
CA ARG A 231 -7.79 5.25 14.01
C ARG A 231 -7.23 4.05 13.24
N GLY A 232 -6.36 4.28 12.26
CA GLY A 232 -5.75 3.28 11.39
C GLY A 232 -4.24 3.15 11.58
N THR A 233 -3.56 2.86 10.47
CA THR A 233 -2.09 2.73 10.42
C THR A 233 -1.55 3.61 9.29
N LEU A 234 -0.59 4.46 9.63
CA LEU A 234 0.20 5.24 8.68
C LEU A 234 1.51 4.49 8.40
N PHE A 235 1.73 4.10 7.15
CA PHE A 235 2.99 3.54 6.70
C PHE A 235 3.79 4.60 5.93
N LEU A 236 5.02 4.86 6.38
CA LEU A 236 5.96 5.81 5.77
C LEU A 236 7.13 5.02 5.20
N ASP A 237 7.16 4.82 3.88
CA ASP A 237 8.29 4.16 3.23
C ASP A 237 9.39 5.18 2.92
N GLU A 238 10.64 4.73 3.05
CA GLU A 238 11.83 5.54 2.79
C GLU A 238 11.86 6.87 3.56
N ILE A 239 11.61 6.82 4.88
CA ILE A 239 11.59 8.00 5.75
C ILE A 239 12.90 8.81 5.69
N ASP A 240 14.02 8.17 5.36
CA ASP A 240 15.34 8.77 5.13
C ASP A 240 15.40 9.66 3.88
N SER A 241 14.35 9.66 3.05
CA SER A 241 14.20 10.56 1.88
C SER A 241 13.45 11.86 2.22
N MET A 242 12.86 11.98 3.42
CA MET A 242 12.15 13.20 3.83
C MET A 242 13.10 14.35 4.14
N SER A 243 12.67 15.57 3.80
CA SER A 243 13.41 16.77 4.21
C SER A 243 13.43 16.96 5.74
N PRO A 244 14.47 17.56 6.32
CA PRO A 244 14.56 17.78 7.76
C PRO A 244 13.39 18.56 8.36
N MET A 245 12.78 19.46 7.58
CA MET A 245 11.60 20.22 7.98
C MET A 245 10.38 19.31 8.17
N LEU A 246 10.12 18.43 7.22
CA LEU A 246 9.00 17.47 7.28
C LEU A 246 9.20 16.45 8.40
N GLN A 247 10.44 16.00 8.62
CA GLN A 247 10.78 15.13 9.75
C GLN A 247 10.49 15.80 11.09
N GLY A 248 10.76 17.11 11.24
CA GLY A 248 10.44 17.87 12.45
C GLY A 248 8.94 17.99 12.70
N ARG A 249 8.14 18.16 11.64
CA ARG A 249 6.67 18.18 11.76
C ARG A 249 6.10 16.81 12.09
N LEU A 250 6.64 15.75 11.45
CA LEU A 250 6.25 14.38 11.75
C LEU A 250 6.56 14.00 13.20
N LEU A 251 7.70 14.43 13.72
CA LEU A 251 8.07 14.23 15.13
C LEU A 251 6.99 14.79 16.07
N ARG A 252 6.52 16.02 15.84
CA ARG A 252 5.44 16.60 16.65
C ARG A 252 4.18 15.77 16.61
N VAL A 253 3.76 15.31 15.43
CA VAL A 253 2.59 14.41 15.31
C VAL A 253 2.83 13.08 16.06
N ALA A 254 4.02 12.52 15.97
CA ALA A 254 4.37 11.28 16.67
C ALA A 254 4.39 11.44 18.20
N GLU A 255 4.79 12.61 18.74
CA GLU A 255 4.85 12.89 20.17
C GLU A 255 3.50 13.34 20.73
N GLU A 256 2.89 14.36 20.12
CA GLU A 256 1.70 15.03 20.63
C GLU A 256 0.40 14.28 20.25
N ARG A 257 0.44 13.43 19.21
CA ARG A 257 -0.74 12.78 18.63
C ARG A 257 -1.80 13.80 18.21
N GLU A 258 -1.34 14.92 17.69
CA GLU A 258 -2.17 16.01 17.21
C GLU A 258 -1.72 16.48 15.82
N LEU A 259 -2.68 16.81 14.98
CA LEU A 259 -2.43 17.46 13.69
C LEU A 259 -2.53 18.98 13.87
N PRO A 260 -1.49 19.73 13.57
CA PRO A 260 -1.57 21.19 13.55
C PRO A 260 -2.51 21.64 12.42
N SER A 261 -3.57 22.35 12.76
CA SER A 261 -4.48 22.97 11.78
C SER A 261 -3.89 24.27 11.25
N VAL A 262 -4.21 24.62 10.02
CA VAL A 262 -3.89 25.93 9.41
C VAL A 262 -4.63 27.08 10.12
N SER A 263 -5.67 26.77 10.89
CA SER A 263 -6.43 27.77 11.71
C SER A 263 -5.82 28.00 13.11
N GLY A 264 -4.77 27.25 13.49
CA GLY A 264 -4.13 27.36 14.81
C GLY A 264 -4.68 26.44 15.89
N GLU A 265 -5.78 25.75 15.64
CA GLU A 265 -6.32 24.70 16.51
C GLU A 265 -5.73 23.35 16.10
N SER A 266 -5.16 22.60 17.04
CA SER A 266 -4.71 21.23 16.77
C SER A 266 -5.87 20.23 16.90
N THR A 267 -5.87 19.21 16.04
CA THR A 267 -6.88 18.14 16.07
C THR A 267 -6.22 16.84 16.53
N PRO A 268 -6.72 16.20 17.60
CA PRO A 268 -6.17 14.94 18.06
C PRO A 268 -6.33 13.84 16.99
N VAL A 269 -5.29 13.00 16.84
CA VAL A 269 -5.28 11.85 15.92
C VAL A 269 -4.84 10.60 16.66
N ASP A 270 -5.60 9.51 16.50
CA ASP A 270 -5.27 8.19 16.99
C ASP A 270 -4.72 7.34 15.85
N LEU A 271 -3.41 7.31 15.67
CA LEU A 271 -2.80 6.53 14.59
C LEU A 271 -1.62 5.70 15.10
N ARG A 272 -1.40 4.57 14.44
CA ARG A 272 -0.19 3.77 14.57
C ARG A 272 0.76 4.12 13.43
N ILE A 273 2.02 4.43 13.75
CA ILE A 273 3.03 4.73 12.74
C ILE A 273 3.90 3.49 12.51
N VAL A 274 4.05 3.10 11.25
CA VAL A 274 5.03 2.11 10.79
C VAL A 274 5.94 2.83 9.81
N ALA A 275 7.21 3.01 10.16
CA ALA A 275 8.18 3.68 9.31
C ALA A 275 9.17 2.67 8.74
N ALA A 276 9.64 2.89 7.51
CA ALA A 276 10.64 2.06 6.87
C ALA A 276 11.85 2.88 6.40
N THR A 277 13.04 2.31 6.58
CA THR A 277 14.31 2.89 6.15
C THR A 277 15.18 1.86 5.43
N LYS A 278 16.07 2.33 4.56
CA LYS A 278 17.05 1.48 3.86
C LYS A 278 18.31 1.23 4.68
N HIS A 279 18.66 2.13 5.57
CA HIS A 279 19.94 2.14 6.28
C HIS A 279 19.76 1.82 7.76
N ALA A 280 20.77 1.17 8.35
CA ALA A 280 20.79 0.96 9.79
C ALA A 280 20.82 2.34 10.51
N PRO A 281 19.90 2.61 11.45
CA PRO A 281 19.77 3.92 12.10
C PRO A 281 21.04 4.34 12.86
N HIS A 282 21.90 3.40 13.22
CA HIS A 282 23.14 3.62 13.99
C HIS A 282 24.42 3.52 13.16
N GLY A 283 24.32 3.61 11.80
CA GLY A 283 25.47 3.81 10.94
C GLY A 283 26.16 5.16 11.18
N SER A 284 27.36 5.35 10.62
CA SER A 284 28.16 6.57 10.84
C SER A 284 27.33 7.84 10.68
N VAL A 285 27.54 8.82 11.57
CA VAL A 285 26.80 10.10 11.64
C VAL A 285 26.75 10.83 10.28
N ALA A 286 27.67 10.52 9.36
CA ALA A 286 27.71 11.08 8.00
C ALA A 286 26.64 10.52 7.04
N GLU A 287 26.02 9.38 7.35
CA GLU A 287 25.01 8.72 6.51
C GLU A 287 23.58 8.87 7.04
N ASN A 288 23.40 9.39 8.26
CA ASN A 288 22.09 9.50 8.89
C ASN A 288 21.30 10.68 8.28
N ARG A 289 20.48 10.34 7.30
CA ARG A 289 19.52 11.29 6.69
C ARG A 289 18.27 11.50 7.56
N VAL A 290 18.08 10.70 8.61
CA VAL A 290 16.96 10.81 9.54
C VAL A 290 17.43 11.44 10.84
N ARG A 291 16.65 12.40 11.37
CA ARG A 291 16.89 13.05 12.66
C ARG A 291 16.90 12.02 13.78
N ALA A 292 17.84 12.10 14.68
CA ALA A 292 17.99 11.15 15.78
C ALA A 292 16.77 11.15 16.72
N ASP A 293 16.19 12.32 16.99
CA ASP A 293 15.00 12.47 17.83
C ASP A 293 13.77 11.77 17.23
N LEU A 294 13.55 11.90 15.91
CA LEU A 294 12.48 11.20 15.21
C LEU A 294 12.70 9.67 15.22
N LEU A 295 13.94 9.21 14.99
CA LEU A 295 14.26 7.78 15.06
C LEU A 295 13.94 7.21 16.44
N TYR A 296 14.42 7.84 17.52
CA TYR A 296 14.14 7.38 18.90
C TYR A 296 12.65 7.33 19.20
N ARG A 297 11.86 8.26 18.62
CA ARG A 297 10.41 8.26 18.85
C ARG A 297 9.68 7.16 18.09
N LEU A 298 10.12 6.84 16.87
CA LEU A 298 9.51 5.83 16.01
C LEU A 298 10.04 4.40 16.29
N GLU A 299 11.25 4.27 16.83
CA GLU A 299 11.90 2.99 17.13
C GLU A 299 11.45 2.40 18.47
N THR A 300 10.14 2.41 18.76
CA THR A 300 9.62 1.66 19.91
C THR A 300 9.90 0.17 19.76
N VAL A 301 9.74 -0.35 18.55
CA VAL A 301 10.18 -1.68 18.14
C VAL A 301 10.85 -1.60 16.78
N ARG A 302 12.02 -2.25 16.67
CA ARG A 302 12.77 -2.36 15.42
C ARG A 302 12.62 -3.75 14.83
N ILE A 303 12.31 -3.81 13.54
CA ILE A 303 12.22 -5.05 12.76
C ILE A 303 13.22 -4.97 11.61
N ARG A 304 14.25 -5.85 11.62
CA ARG A 304 15.19 -5.98 10.51
C ARG A 304 14.73 -7.08 9.56
N ILE A 305 14.59 -6.74 8.28
CA ILE A 305 14.34 -7.71 7.23
C ILE A 305 15.67 -8.12 6.61
N PRO A 306 16.05 -9.39 6.66
CA PRO A 306 17.33 -9.84 6.11
C PRO A 306 17.32 -9.72 4.58
N PRO A 307 18.42 -9.25 3.96
CA PRO A 307 18.56 -9.26 2.52
C PRO A 307 18.59 -10.71 1.99
N LEU A 308 18.35 -10.89 0.70
CA LEU A 308 18.16 -12.20 0.11
C LEU A 308 19.44 -13.07 0.20
N ARG A 309 20.62 -12.45 0.15
CA ARG A 309 21.92 -13.12 0.32
C ARG A 309 22.13 -13.73 1.72
N GLU A 310 21.45 -13.23 2.77
CA GLU A 310 21.47 -13.79 4.13
C GLU A 310 20.47 -14.96 4.31
N ARG A 311 19.60 -15.18 3.31
CA ARG A 311 18.58 -16.25 3.31
C ARG A 311 18.56 -17.01 1.98
N ARG A 312 19.73 -17.34 1.44
CA ARG A 312 19.88 -17.99 0.11
C ARG A 312 19.04 -19.25 -0.05
N ALA A 313 18.84 -20.04 1.02
CA ALA A 313 17.99 -21.22 1.01
C ALA A 313 16.51 -20.95 0.66
N ASP A 314 16.04 -19.70 0.80
CA ASP A 314 14.68 -19.31 0.45
C ASP A 314 14.55 -18.94 -1.05
N ILE A 315 15.67 -18.73 -1.78
CA ILE A 315 15.64 -18.21 -3.15
C ILE A 315 14.89 -19.15 -4.10
N GLY A 316 15.16 -20.44 -4.06
CA GLY A 316 14.48 -21.41 -4.92
C GLY A 316 12.97 -21.46 -4.69
N LEU A 317 12.54 -21.38 -3.42
CA LEU A 317 11.12 -21.33 -3.05
C LEU A 317 10.46 -20.06 -3.57
N LEU A 318 11.09 -18.89 -3.35
CA LEU A 318 10.60 -17.60 -3.80
C LEU A 318 10.52 -17.54 -5.33
N PHE A 319 11.58 -17.97 -6.00
CA PHE A 319 11.63 -17.99 -7.46
C PHE A 319 10.53 -18.87 -8.06
N SER A 320 10.34 -20.08 -7.53
CA SER A 320 9.26 -20.98 -7.97
C SER A 320 7.89 -20.33 -7.83
N ALA A 321 7.61 -19.70 -6.70
CA ALA A 321 6.34 -19.00 -6.46
C ALA A 321 6.13 -17.83 -7.44
N PHE A 322 7.17 -17.04 -7.70
CA PHE A 322 7.10 -15.92 -8.66
C PHE A 322 7.00 -16.39 -10.11
N LEU A 323 7.62 -17.52 -10.44
CA LEU A 323 7.52 -18.12 -11.76
C LEU A 323 6.09 -18.61 -12.03
N ASP A 324 5.47 -19.26 -11.04
CA ASP A 324 4.08 -19.69 -11.10
C ASP A 324 3.12 -18.48 -11.22
N GLU A 325 3.37 -17.40 -10.48
CA GLU A 325 2.61 -16.16 -10.55
C GLU A 325 2.74 -15.52 -11.95
N ALA A 326 3.95 -15.39 -12.46
CA ALA A 326 4.22 -14.81 -13.77
C ALA A 326 3.61 -15.65 -14.91
N ALA A 327 3.75 -16.97 -14.87
CA ALA A 327 3.16 -17.87 -15.87
C ALA A 327 1.63 -17.74 -15.92
N ARG A 328 0.98 -17.67 -14.77
CA ARG A 328 -0.48 -17.46 -14.68
C ARG A 328 -0.90 -16.08 -15.20
N LEU A 329 -0.17 -15.03 -14.79
CA LEU A 329 -0.50 -13.64 -15.16
C LEU A 329 -0.41 -13.42 -16.67
N HIS A 330 0.60 -14.01 -17.31
CA HIS A 330 0.85 -13.85 -18.75
C HIS A 330 0.22 -14.96 -19.60
N GLY A 331 -0.46 -15.94 -19.00
CA GLY A 331 -1.10 -17.03 -19.74
C GLY A 331 -0.13 -17.94 -20.49
N VAL A 332 1.12 -18.06 -20.01
CA VAL A 332 2.16 -18.87 -20.62
C VAL A 332 2.41 -20.16 -19.82
N PRO A 333 2.84 -21.25 -20.48
CA PRO A 333 3.25 -22.45 -19.78
C PRO A 333 4.40 -22.15 -18.83
N ARG A 334 4.37 -22.72 -17.61
CA ARG A 334 5.46 -22.59 -16.66
C ARG A 334 6.73 -23.29 -17.19
N PRO A 335 7.83 -22.57 -17.41
CA PRO A 335 9.08 -23.18 -17.83
C PRO A 335 9.70 -23.99 -16.67
N PRO A 336 10.49 -25.05 -16.98
CA PRO A 336 11.25 -25.77 -15.97
C PRO A 336 12.37 -24.89 -15.42
N ILE A 337 12.72 -25.11 -14.16
CA ILE A 337 13.91 -24.51 -13.54
C ILE A 337 15.11 -25.37 -13.96
N ASP A 338 16.08 -24.77 -14.62
CA ASP A 338 17.29 -25.45 -15.10
C ASP A 338 18.49 -25.25 -14.17
N ALA A 339 19.57 -26.02 -14.44
CA ALA A 339 20.78 -25.98 -13.63
C ALA A 339 21.48 -24.59 -13.68
N ALA A 340 21.32 -23.82 -14.76
CA ALA A 340 21.91 -22.50 -14.87
C ALA A 340 21.19 -21.50 -13.93
N MET A 341 19.85 -21.58 -13.82
CA MET A 341 19.08 -20.82 -12.85
C MET A 341 19.46 -21.17 -11.42
N GLU A 342 19.59 -22.48 -11.10
CA GLU A 342 20.02 -22.93 -9.77
C GLU A 342 21.44 -22.44 -9.41
N ALA A 343 22.36 -22.49 -10.36
CA ALA A 343 23.69 -21.93 -10.18
C ALA A 343 23.63 -20.42 -9.86
N ARG A 344 22.77 -19.68 -10.57
CA ARG A 344 22.57 -18.26 -10.35
C ARG A 344 22.01 -17.95 -8.96
N PHE A 345 21.11 -18.79 -8.42
CA PHE A 345 20.59 -18.62 -7.04
C PHE A 345 21.71 -18.66 -5.99
N LEU A 346 22.77 -19.42 -6.27
CA LEU A 346 23.90 -19.60 -5.36
C LEU A 346 24.99 -18.54 -5.53
N THR A 347 25.18 -18.02 -6.74
CA THR A 347 26.29 -17.12 -7.06
C THR A 347 25.96 -15.63 -6.99
N ASP A 348 24.75 -15.25 -7.37
CA ASP A 348 24.34 -13.83 -7.40
C ASP A 348 24.10 -13.29 -5.99
N ASP A 349 24.43 -12.02 -5.80
CA ASP A 349 24.21 -11.32 -4.52
C ASP A 349 22.81 -10.73 -4.39
N TRP A 350 22.05 -10.71 -5.49
CA TRP A 350 20.65 -10.22 -5.51
C TRP A 350 20.51 -8.85 -4.85
N LEU A 351 21.27 -7.86 -5.33
CA LEU A 351 21.29 -6.52 -4.75
C LEU A 351 19.92 -5.84 -4.72
N GLY A 352 19.05 -6.14 -5.70
CA GLY A 352 17.65 -5.73 -5.72
C GLY A 352 16.72 -6.67 -4.93
N ASN A 353 17.27 -7.67 -4.23
CA ASN A 353 16.56 -8.59 -3.36
C ASN A 353 15.37 -9.30 -4.04
N VAL A 354 14.23 -9.37 -3.34
CA VAL A 354 13.02 -10.06 -3.83
C VAL A 354 12.44 -9.38 -5.07
N ARG A 355 12.61 -8.07 -5.21
CA ARG A 355 12.15 -7.33 -6.41
C ARG A 355 12.93 -7.77 -7.65
N GLU A 356 14.23 -7.92 -7.54
CA GLU A 356 15.10 -8.41 -8.63
C GLU A 356 14.76 -9.87 -8.97
N LEU A 357 14.61 -10.73 -7.96
CA LEU A 357 14.25 -12.12 -8.15
C LEU A 357 12.88 -12.28 -8.86
N ARG A 358 11.88 -11.47 -8.49
CA ARG A 358 10.55 -11.47 -9.14
C ARG A 358 10.65 -11.03 -10.61
N ASN A 359 11.44 -9.99 -10.89
CA ASN A 359 11.67 -9.54 -12.25
C ASN A 359 12.36 -10.62 -13.10
N TYR A 360 13.34 -11.31 -12.51
CA TYR A 360 14.02 -12.43 -13.17
C TYR A 360 13.04 -13.57 -13.45
N ALA A 361 12.20 -13.95 -12.51
CA ALA A 361 11.16 -14.96 -12.72
C ALA A 361 10.19 -14.58 -13.86
N THR A 362 9.79 -13.31 -13.93
CA THR A 362 8.97 -12.81 -15.03
C THR A 362 9.67 -12.89 -16.38
N GLN A 363 10.96 -12.52 -16.44
CA GLN A 363 11.77 -12.65 -17.66
C GLN A 363 11.87 -14.10 -18.12
N VAL A 364 12.06 -15.03 -17.19
CA VAL A 364 12.10 -16.48 -17.48
C VAL A 364 10.75 -16.97 -17.99
N ALA A 365 9.65 -16.59 -17.35
CA ALA A 365 8.29 -16.96 -17.78
C ALA A 365 7.99 -16.52 -19.22
N LEU A 366 8.45 -15.31 -19.59
CA LEU A 366 8.25 -14.74 -20.93
C LEU A 366 9.28 -15.21 -21.97
N GLY A 367 10.25 -16.06 -21.60
CA GLY A 367 11.34 -16.48 -22.50
C GLY A 367 12.31 -15.34 -22.84
N LEU A 368 12.30 -14.25 -22.07
CA LEU A 368 13.13 -13.06 -22.25
C LEU A 368 14.43 -13.13 -21.42
N ALA A 369 14.58 -14.14 -20.60
CA ALA A 369 15.79 -14.41 -19.86
C ALA A 369 16.88 -14.97 -20.81
N SER A 370 17.12 -14.24 -21.90
CA SER A 370 18.35 -14.40 -22.66
C SER A 370 19.51 -14.17 -21.72
N ALA A 371 20.58 -14.89 -21.89
CA ALA A 371 21.88 -14.77 -21.23
C ALA A 371 22.34 -13.29 -21.04
N ARG A 372 21.55 -12.47 -20.38
CA ARG A 372 21.92 -11.11 -19.95
C ARG A 372 22.71 -11.25 -18.67
N SER A 373 24.00 -11.02 -18.87
CA SER A 373 24.93 -10.57 -17.86
C SER A 373 25.39 -11.63 -16.88
N GLN A 374 26.16 -12.52 -17.38
CA GLN A 374 27.52 -12.39 -16.84
C GLN A 374 27.94 -10.92 -17.06
N PRO A 375 28.39 -10.15 -16.03
CA PRO A 375 29.40 -9.18 -16.32
C PRO A 375 30.47 -10.03 -17.04
N SER A 376 30.66 -9.77 -18.32
CA SER A 376 31.69 -10.38 -19.13
C SER A 376 33.05 -9.84 -18.70
N VAL A 377 33.48 -10.21 -17.54
CA VAL A 377 34.83 -10.64 -17.34
C VAL A 377 34.75 -12.09 -17.77
N GLU A 378 35.30 -12.41 -18.94
CA GLU A 378 35.67 -13.79 -19.30
C GLU A 378 36.69 -14.25 -18.25
N LEU A 379 36.18 -14.59 -17.07
CA LEU A 379 36.96 -15.24 -16.05
C LEU A 379 37.35 -16.60 -16.67
N GLY A 380 38.61 -16.83 -16.86
CA GLY A 380 39.12 -18.11 -17.29
C GLY A 380 38.58 -19.23 -16.39
N LEU A 381 38.54 -20.45 -16.84
CA LEU A 381 38.07 -21.61 -16.06
C LEU A 381 38.68 -21.64 -14.66
N SER A 382 39.95 -21.24 -14.53
CA SER A 382 40.64 -21.14 -13.25
C SER A 382 39.97 -20.16 -12.28
N ASP A 383 39.60 -18.98 -12.76
CA ASP A 383 38.97 -17.94 -11.92
C ASP A 383 37.55 -18.33 -11.52
N GLN A 384 36.80 -18.99 -12.41
CA GLN A 384 35.47 -19.53 -12.09
C GLN A 384 35.56 -20.62 -11.01
N MET A 385 36.53 -21.53 -11.10
CA MET A 385 36.76 -22.54 -10.08
C MET A 385 37.21 -21.94 -8.76
N ASP A 386 38.04 -20.91 -8.78
CA ASP A 386 38.48 -20.18 -7.59
C ASP A 386 37.31 -19.48 -6.89
N HIS A 387 36.41 -18.84 -7.63
CA HIS A 387 35.18 -18.25 -7.08
C HIS A 387 34.26 -19.32 -6.48
N PHE A 388 34.04 -20.41 -7.15
CA PHE A 388 33.22 -21.52 -6.67
C PHE A 388 33.81 -22.14 -5.38
N GLU A 389 35.13 -22.39 -5.37
CA GLU A 389 35.83 -22.88 -4.19
C GLU A 389 35.71 -21.93 -2.99
N ALA A 390 35.91 -20.63 -3.21
CA ALA A 390 35.78 -19.61 -2.17
C ALA A 390 34.36 -19.58 -1.56
N ASN A 391 33.33 -19.74 -2.39
CA ASN A 391 31.92 -19.73 -1.91
C ASN A 391 31.61 -20.97 -1.07
N ILE A 392 32.07 -22.17 -1.49
CA ILE A 392 31.94 -23.41 -0.70
C ILE A 392 32.62 -23.26 0.65
N LEU A 393 33.84 -22.71 0.68
CA LEU A 393 34.60 -22.53 1.90
C LEU A 393 33.88 -21.58 2.88
N ARG A 394 33.35 -20.44 2.40
CA ARG A 394 32.60 -19.50 3.22
C ARG A 394 31.32 -20.12 3.78
N ALA A 395 30.50 -20.73 2.94
CA ALA A 395 29.26 -21.36 3.35
C ALA A 395 29.47 -22.48 4.38
N THR A 396 30.59 -23.26 4.22
CA THR A 396 30.90 -24.32 5.17
C THR A 396 31.42 -23.76 6.49
N LEU A 397 32.23 -22.69 6.48
CA LEU A 397 32.68 -22.01 7.68
C LEU A 397 31.50 -21.41 8.47
N GLU A 398 30.53 -20.77 7.80
CA GLU A 398 29.31 -20.30 8.42
C GLU A 398 28.52 -21.43 9.09
N ARG A 399 28.33 -22.53 8.38
CA ARG A 399 27.59 -23.70 8.87
C ARG A 399 28.17 -24.34 10.13
N TYR A 400 29.50 -24.35 10.25
CA TYR A 400 30.22 -24.94 11.37
C TYR A 400 30.90 -23.88 12.26
N GLU A 401 30.35 -22.65 12.29
CA GLU A 401 30.75 -21.57 13.19
C GLU A 401 32.27 -21.33 13.27
N GLY A 402 32.97 -21.54 12.16
CA GLY A 402 34.43 -21.37 12.07
C GLY A 402 35.27 -22.51 12.70
N ASP A 403 34.66 -23.65 13.05
CA ASP A 403 35.41 -24.81 13.49
C ASP A 403 36.12 -25.50 12.33
N ILE A 404 37.43 -25.31 12.24
CA ILE A 404 38.29 -25.83 11.18
C ILE A 404 38.28 -27.37 11.14
N SER A 405 38.06 -28.04 12.26
CA SER A 405 38.06 -29.51 12.30
C SER A 405 36.82 -30.07 11.62
N GLU A 406 35.66 -29.52 11.96
CA GLU A 406 34.39 -29.92 11.37
C GLU A 406 34.30 -29.53 9.89
N VAL A 407 34.78 -28.32 9.52
CA VAL A 407 34.88 -27.88 8.12
C VAL A 407 35.77 -28.81 7.30
N ALA A 408 36.97 -29.19 7.84
CA ALA A 408 37.88 -30.11 7.15
C ALA A 408 37.27 -31.50 6.95
N GLN A 409 36.53 -31.99 7.94
CA GLN A 409 35.81 -33.26 7.85
C GLN A 409 34.65 -33.21 6.86
N ALA A 410 33.84 -32.14 6.89
CA ALA A 410 32.71 -31.95 5.98
C ALA A 410 33.17 -31.86 4.50
N LEU A 411 34.24 -31.13 4.26
CA LEU A 411 34.83 -30.99 2.91
C LEU A 411 35.75 -32.15 2.51
N LYS A 412 35.97 -33.11 3.40
CA LYS A 412 36.91 -34.26 3.19
C LYS A 412 38.32 -33.78 2.79
N LEU A 413 38.79 -32.70 3.40
CA LEU A 413 40.10 -32.10 3.14
C LEU A 413 41.02 -32.26 4.36
N PRO A 414 42.31 -32.55 4.14
CA PRO A 414 43.33 -32.44 5.21
C PRO A 414 43.37 -31.00 5.73
N ARG A 415 43.48 -30.80 7.05
CA ARG A 415 43.52 -29.44 7.69
C ARG A 415 44.55 -28.53 7.01
N ARG A 416 45.73 -29.04 6.67
CA ARG A 416 46.81 -28.27 6.00
C ARG A 416 46.34 -27.76 4.63
N SER A 417 45.62 -28.57 3.85
CA SER A 417 45.08 -28.19 2.55
C SER A 417 43.93 -27.16 2.71
N LEU A 418 43.09 -27.29 3.73
CA LEU A 418 42.06 -26.34 4.02
C LEU A 418 42.63 -24.94 4.35
N TYR A 419 43.64 -24.87 5.23
CA TYR A 419 44.30 -23.60 5.54
C TYR A 419 44.93 -22.94 4.31
N ALA A 420 45.62 -23.71 3.47
CA ALA A 420 46.22 -23.18 2.23
C ALA A 420 45.16 -22.59 1.27
N ARG A 421 43.99 -23.23 1.16
CA ARG A 421 42.88 -22.75 0.35
C ARG A 421 42.23 -21.51 0.95
N LEU A 422 41.99 -21.48 2.27
CA LEU A 422 41.49 -20.30 2.96
C LEU A 422 42.42 -19.08 2.80
N GLN A 423 43.71 -19.29 2.92
CA GLN A 423 44.73 -18.25 2.70
C GLN A 423 44.75 -17.75 1.25
N ARG A 424 44.66 -18.68 0.27
CA ARG A 424 44.60 -18.36 -1.17
C ARG A 424 43.41 -17.45 -1.49
N HIS A 425 42.25 -17.67 -0.85
CA HIS A 425 41.04 -16.89 -1.07
C HIS A 425 40.86 -15.76 -0.10
N GLY A 426 41.83 -15.44 0.76
CA GLY A 426 41.78 -14.36 1.72
C GLY A 426 40.67 -14.52 2.79
N ILE A 427 40.23 -15.74 3.08
CA ILE A 427 39.17 -16.06 4.02
C ILE A 427 39.74 -16.25 5.42
N ASN A 428 39.34 -15.44 6.38
CA ASN A 428 39.76 -15.56 7.77
C ASN A 428 38.71 -16.39 8.58
N PRO A 429 39.06 -17.60 9.03
CA PRO A 429 38.13 -18.44 9.80
C PRO A 429 37.67 -17.83 11.10
N SER A 430 38.51 -16.96 11.72
CA SER A 430 38.18 -16.33 12.99
C SER A 430 36.99 -15.37 12.90
N ALA A 431 36.67 -14.86 11.70
CA ALA A 431 35.51 -13.99 11.47
C ALA A 431 34.16 -14.73 11.56
N TYR A 432 34.18 -16.09 11.53
CA TYR A 432 33.01 -16.95 11.59
C TYR A 432 32.82 -17.63 12.95
N ARG A 433 33.71 -17.38 13.90
CA ARG A 433 33.54 -17.84 15.30
C ARG A 433 32.61 -16.94 16.04
N LYS A 434 31.54 -17.49 16.60
CA LYS A 434 30.67 -16.80 17.56
C LYS A 434 31.25 -16.84 18.95
#